data_fec5736fa18022e51aef5a6cfd5f72c6
#
_entry.id   fec5736fa18022e51aef5a6cfd5f72c6
#
_cell.length_a   1.000
_cell.length_b   1.000
_cell.length_c   1.000
_cell.angle_alpha   90.00
_cell.angle_beta   90.00
_cell.angle_gamma   90.00
#
_symmetry.space_group_name_H-M   'P 1'
#
loop_
_entity.id
_entity.type
_entity.pdbx_description
1 polymer ?
#
loop_
_entity_poly.entity_id
_entity_poly.type
_entity_poly.pdbx_seq_one_letter_code
_entity_poly.pdbx_strand_id
1 'polypeptide(L)'
;MYGGNRLKPKQSVCDSCCGSGRMLLSAVKKCAEENDGGRLFCYGSDIDLICVKMTVVNLMMNSVPGEVAWMNTLTMQHWRSYHIDLQLIAGVWLPILKITEAGDTSFIRKLENAMEDNSELKRSIQSNVRATQLTFD
;
A
#
# COMPACT_ATOMS: atom_id res chain seq x y z
N MET A 1 -14.75 -14.48 -18.77
CA MET A 1 -14.20 -15.09 -17.56
C MET A 1 -12.72 -14.75 -17.35
N TYR A 2 -12.48 -13.50 -17.08
CA TYR A 2 -11.11 -12.97 -16.92
C TYR A 2 -10.59 -13.01 -15.49
N GLY A 3 -11.41 -13.41 -14.51
CA GLY A 3 -11.07 -13.46 -13.10
C GLY A 3 -10.07 -14.55 -12.69
N GLY A 4 -9.90 -15.61 -13.49
CA GLY A 4 -8.98 -16.72 -13.21
C GLY A 4 -7.50 -16.43 -13.53
N ASN A 5 -7.24 -15.40 -14.32
CA ASN A 5 -5.88 -15.05 -14.79
C ASN A 5 -5.22 -13.92 -13.99
N ARG A 6 -5.84 -13.47 -12.91
CA ARG A 6 -5.26 -12.45 -12.02
C ARG A 6 -4.53 -13.12 -10.87
N LEU A 7 -3.30 -12.69 -10.68
CA LEU A 7 -2.52 -13.09 -9.52
C LEU A 7 -3.06 -12.37 -8.28
N LYS A 8 -3.47 -13.14 -7.27
CA LYS A 8 -3.93 -12.60 -5.98
C LYS A 8 -2.90 -12.93 -4.90
N PRO A 9 -2.01 -12.00 -4.59
CA PRO A 9 -1.07 -12.19 -3.49
C PRO A 9 -1.80 -12.32 -2.15
N LYS A 10 -1.32 -13.21 -1.29
CA LYS A 10 -1.90 -13.46 0.05
C LYS A 10 -1.42 -12.45 1.09
N GLN A 11 -0.29 -11.79 0.84
CA GLN A 11 0.34 -10.85 1.75
C GLN A 11 0.49 -9.48 1.10
N SER A 12 0.49 -8.44 1.92
CA SER A 12 0.68 -7.08 1.48
C SER A 12 1.63 -6.31 2.40
N VAL A 13 2.30 -5.32 1.85
CA VAL A 13 3.14 -4.38 2.57
C VAL A 13 2.74 -2.95 2.22
N CYS A 14 2.84 -2.04 3.16
CA CYS A 14 2.51 -0.64 2.99
C CYS A 14 3.67 0.25 3.40
N ASP A 15 3.97 1.25 2.57
CA ASP A 15 4.92 2.32 2.86
C ASP A 15 4.28 3.68 2.55
N SER A 16 4.00 4.45 3.59
CA SER A 16 3.32 5.75 3.47
C SER A 16 4.22 6.90 3.01
N CYS A 17 5.51 6.66 2.88
CA CYS A 17 6.51 7.60 2.35
C CYS A 17 7.47 6.84 1.43
N CYS A 18 6.94 6.28 0.35
CA CYS A 18 7.62 5.25 -0.44
C CYS A 18 8.85 5.75 -1.20
N GLY A 19 8.99 7.06 -1.44
CA GLY A 19 10.09 7.61 -2.23
C GLY A 19 10.20 6.94 -3.60
N SER A 20 11.32 6.32 -3.89
CA SER A 20 11.53 5.55 -5.12
C SER A 20 10.99 4.11 -5.09
N GLY A 21 10.40 3.69 -3.96
CA GLY A 21 9.88 2.33 -3.78
C GLY A 21 10.93 1.30 -3.39
N ARG A 22 12.12 1.73 -3.00
CA ARG A 22 13.24 0.84 -2.67
C ARG A 22 12.94 -0.11 -1.52
N MET A 23 12.28 0.38 -0.48
CA MET A 23 11.89 -0.43 0.68
C MET A 23 10.83 -1.47 0.31
N LEU A 24 9.87 -1.09 -0.54
CA LEU A 24 8.87 -2.01 -1.07
C LEU A 24 9.51 -3.14 -1.86
N LEU A 25 10.46 -2.83 -2.75
CA LEU A 25 11.18 -3.83 -3.53
C LEU A 25 12.03 -4.75 -2.64
N SER A 26 12.64 -4.22 -1.59
CA SER A 26 13.39 -5.02 -0.62
C SER A 26 12.47 -6.01 0.12
N ALA A 27 11.28 -5.57 0.50
CA ALA A 27 10.26 -6.42 1.13
C ALA A 27 9.78 -7.53 0.17
N VAL A 28 9.58 -7.21 -1.11
CA VAL A 28 9.21 -8.16 -2.15
C VAL A 28 10.28 -9.23 -2.33
N LYS A 29 11.54 -8.82 -2.41
CA LYS A 29 12.67 -9.73 -2.54
C LYS A 29 12.76 -10.70 -1.35
N LYS A 30 12.67 -10.17 -0.15
CA LYS A 30 12.69 -10.97 1.08
C LYS A 30 11.52 -11.96 1.13
N CYS A 31 10.32 -11.52 0.78
CA CYS A 31 9.14 -12.39 0.71
C CYS A 31 9.32 -13.54 -0.28
N ALA A 32 9.88 -13.28 -1.45
CA ALA A 32 10.14 -14.28 -2.47
C ALA A 32 11.20 -15.32 -1.99
N GLU A 33 12.23 -14.87 -1.28
CA GLU A 33 13.27 -15.73 -0.72
C GLU A 33 12.74 -16.63 0.40
N GLU A 34 11.91 -16.08 1.30
CA GLU A 34 11.38 -16.81 2.47
C GLU A 34 10.22 -17.76 2.14
N ASN A 35 9.43 -17.46 1.12
CA ASN A 35 8.19 -18.15 0.78
C ASN A 35 8.24 -18.93 -0.55
N ASP A 36 9.42 -19.30 -1.01
CA ASP A 36 9.63 -20.10 -2.22
C ASP A 36 8.89 -19.53 -3.45
N GLY A 37 9.20 -18.27 -3.77
CA GLY A 37 8.55 -17.55 -4.88
C GLY A 37 7.22 -16.89 -4.51
N GLY A 38 6.94 -16.75 -3.22
CA GLY A 38 5.77 -16.02 -2.73
C GLY A 38 5.74 -14.58 -3.24
N ARG A 39 4.54 -14.07 -3.50
CA ARG A 39 4.33 -12.72 -4.01
C ARG A 39 3.68 -11.82 -2.99
N LEU A 40 4.08 -10.55 -3.02
CA LEU A 40 3.64 -9.51 -2.12
C LEU A 40 2.89 -8.45 -2.91
N PHE A 41 1.77 -7.96 -2.39
CA PHE A 41 1.09 -6.78 -2.92
C PHE A 41 1.61 -5.53 -2.22
N CYS A 42 2.07 -4.56 -2.98
CA CYS A 42 2.66 -3.34 -2.46
C CYS A 42 1.67 -2.17 -2.45
N TYR A 43 1.54 -1.54 -1.31
CA TYR A 43 0.86 -0.25 -1.17
C TYR A 43 1.89 0.82 -0.86
N GLY A 44 1.98 1.83 -1.71
CA GLY A 44 2.87 2.96 -1.51
C GLY A 44 2.14 4.28 -1.58
N SER A 45 2.62 5.29 -0.89
CA SER A 45 2.16 6.66 -1.07
C SER A 45 3.31 7.64 -0.86
N ASP A 46 3.23 8.77 -1.53
CA ASP A 46 4.15 9.88 -1.35
C ASP A 46 3.46 11.19 -1.71
N ILE A 47 3.91 12.27 -1.11
CA ILE A 47 3.44 13.62 -1.42
C ILE A 47 4.07 14.16 -2.71
N ASP A 48 5.21 13.63 -3.10
CA ASP A 48 5.92 14.00 -4.32
C ASP A 48 5.50 13.11 -5.49
N LEU A 49 4.90 13.70 -6.50
CA LEU A 49 4.45 12.98 -7.70
C LEU A 49 5.60 12.29 -8.44
N ILE A 50 6.79 12.86 -8.42
CA ILE A 50 7.98 12.24 -9.05
C ILE A 50 8.33 10.95 -8.31
N CYS A 51 8.34 10.97 -6.99
CA CYS A 51 8.56 9.77 -6.18
C CYS A 51 7.51 8.70 -6.46
N VAL A 52 6.25 9.07 -6.53
CA VAL A 52 5.15 8.16 -6.88
C VAL A 52 5.39 7.50 -8.24
N LYS A 53 5.72 8.29 -9.26
CA LYS A 53 6.01 7.77 -10.60
C LYS A 53 7.24 6.86 -10.63
N MET A 54 8.28 7.19 -9.88
CA MET A 54 9.47 6.33 -9.74
C MET A 54 9.11 4.98 -9.12
N THR A 55 8.33 4.99 -8.06
CA THR A 55 7.84 3.77 -7.43
C THR A 55 7.00 2.92 -8.38
N VAL A 56 6.08 3.54 -9.10
CA VAL A 56 5.24 2.85 -10.11
C VAL A 56 6.11 2.16 -11.17
N VAL A 57 7.07 2.87 -11.74
CA VAL A 57 7.99 2.31 -12.76
C VAL A 57 8.81 1.15 -12.18
N ASN A 58 9.33 1.32 -10.98
CA ASN A 58 10.14 0.28 -10.33
C ASN A 58 9.31 -0.98 -10.03
N LEU A 59 8.08 -0.84 -9.58
CA LEU A 59 7.19 -1.97 -9.36
C LEU A 59 6.82 -2.67 -10.68
N MET A 60 6.50 -1.90 -11.71
CA MET A 60 6.17 -2.45 -13.02
C MET A 60 7.34 -3.21 -13.64
N MET A 61 8.55 -2.66 -13.58
CA MET A 61 9.76 -3.30 -14.13
C MET A 61 10.11 -4.61 -13.40
N ASN A 62 9.73 -4.73 -12.15
CA ASN A 62 9.95 -5.94 -11.35
C ASN A 62 8.73 -6.86 -11.33
N SER A 63 7.70 -6.58 -12.11
CA SER A 63 6.45 -7.35 -12.16
C SER A 63 5.81 -7.53 -10.78
N VAL A 64 5.78 -6.46 -10.01
CA VAL A 64 5.20 -6.42 -8.65
C VAL A 64 3.82 -5.76 -8.71
N PRO A 65 2.76 -6.45 -8.28
CA PRO A 65 1.45 -5.86 -8.21
C PRO A 65 1.37 -4.88 -7.05
N GLY A 66 0.63 -3.80 -7.22
CA GLY A 66 0.52 -2.81 -6.17
C GLY A 66 -0.39 -1.65 -6.50
N GLU A 67 -0.51 -0.78 -5.55
CA GLU A 67 -1.23 0.48 -5.65
C GLU A 67 -0.36 1.59 -5.05
N VAL A 68 -0.08 2.62 -5.83
CA VAL A 68 0.73 3.75 -5.39
C VAL A 68 -0.10 5.02 -5.49
N ALA A 69 -0.27 5.71 -4.36
CA ALA A 69 -1.07 6.90 -4.26
C ALA A 69 -0.21 8.16 -4.19
N TRP A 70 -0.54 9.13 -5.01
CA TRP A 70 -0.06 10.49 -4.85
C TRP A 70 -0.98 11.22 -3.87
N MET A 71 -0.53 11.36 -2.64
CA MET A 71 -1.35 11.90 -1.56
C MET A 71 -0.51 12.46 -0.42
N ASN A 72 -1.14 13.31 0.38
CA ASN A 72 -0.61 13.70 1.69
C ASN A 72 -1.24 12.80 2.76
N THR A 73 -0.44 11.89 3.32
CA THR A 73 -0.91 10.92 4.33
C THR A 73 -1.24 11.55 5.68
N LEU A 74 -0.70 12.73 5.96
CA LEU A 74 -0.99 13.46 7.21
C LEU A 74 -2.37 14.14 7.18
N THR A 75 -2.72 14.73 6.03
CA THR A 75 -4.01 15.42 5.82
C THR A 75 -5.04 14.52 5.16
N MET A 76 -4.64 13.34 4.67
CA MET A 76 -5.45 12.43 3.85
C MET A 76 -5.95 13.04 2.54
N GLN A 77 -5.30 14.11 2.08
CA GLN A 77 -5.60 14.69 0.77
C GLN A 77 -5.02 13.81 -0.33
N HIS A 78 -5.91 13.27 -1.16
CA HIS A 78 -5.59 12.39 -2.26
C HIS A 78 -5.81 13.07 -3.61
N TRP A 79 -4.85 12.90 -4.52
CA TRP A 79 -4.91 13.49 -5.86
C TRP A 79 -5.05 12.46 -6.97
N ARG A 80 -4.29 11.36 -6.89
CA ARG A 80 -4.28 10.31 -7.92
C ARG A 80 -3.75 9.00 -7.36
N SER A 81 -4.22 7.88 -7.90
CA SER A 81 -3.64 6.56 -7.63
C SER A 81 -3.29 5.82 -8.90
N TYR A 82 -2.23 5.04 -8.79
CA TYR A 82 -1.73 4.17 -9.83
C TYR A 82 -1.89 2.72 -9.37
N HIS A 83 -2.69 1.94 -10.10
CA HIS A 83 -2.90 0.53 -9.81
C HIS A 83 -2.11 -0.31 -10.78
N ILE A 84 -1.32 -1.24 -10.26
CA ILE A 84 -0.52 -2.17 -11.04
C ILE A 84 -1.07 -3.56 -10.81
N ASP A 85 -1.65 -4.14 -11.84
CA ASP A 85 -2.10 -5.53 -11.86
C ASP A 85 -1.17 -6.37 -12.74
N LEU A 86 -1.01 -7.63 -12.37
CA LEU A 86 -0.35 -8.61 -13.21
C LEU A 86 -1.39 -9.44 -13.94
N GLN A 87 -1.29 -9.50 -15.26
CA GLN A 87 -2.17 -10.29 -16.10
C GLN A 87 -1.36 -11.31 -16.89
N LEU A 88 -1.85 -12.53 -16.94
CA LEU A 88 -1.25 -13.59 -17.74
C LEU A 88 -1.67 -13.42 -19.21
N ILE A 89 -0.70 -13.10 -20.07
CA ILE A 89 -0.90 -12.97 -21.52
C ILE A 89 0.14 -13.84 -22.21
N ALA A 90 -0.32 -14.77 -23.04
CA ALA A 90 0.55 -15.68 -23.82
C ALA A 90 1.60 -16.42 -22.94
N GLY A 91 1.24 -16.83 -21.74
CA GLY A 91 2.12 -17.53 -20.79
C GLY A 91 3.07 -16.64 -20.00
N VAL A 92 3.01 -15.32 -20.18
CA VAL A 92 3.86 -14.34 -19.49
C VAL A 92 3.02 -13.43 -18.62
N TRP A 93 3.47 -13.17 -17.39
CA TRP A 93 2.87 -12.20 -16.50
C TRP A 93 3.32 -10.79 -16.87
N LEU A 94 2.37 -9.98 -17.37
CA LEU A 94 2.63 -8.59 -17.76
C LEU A 94 1.96 -7.63 -16.79
N PRO A 95 2.67 -6.54 -16.38
CA PRO A 95 2.10 -5.49 -15.59
C PRO A 95 1.15 -4.63 -16.43
N ILE A 96 -0.03 -4.35 -15.88
CA ILE A 96 -1.02 -3.45 -16.45
C ILE A 96 -1.24 -2.29 -15.50
N LEU A 97 -1.11 -1.08 -16.01
CA LEU A 97 -1.29 0.14 -15.24
C LEU A 97 -2.69 0.71 -15.45
N LYS A 98 -3.38 0.98 -14.35
CA LYS A 98 -4.63 1.73 -14.33
C LYS A 98 -4.45 2.95 -13.43
N ILE A 99 -4.88 4.11 -13.93
CA ILE A 99 -4.81 5.37 -13.18
C ILE A 99 -6.22 5.75 -12.74
N THR A 100 -6.39 6.09 -11.47
CA THR A 100 -7.64 6.62 -10.90
C THR A 100 -7.41 7.97 -10.26
N GLU A 101 -8.34 8.89 -10.52
CA GLU A 101 -8.33 10.21 -9.90
C GLU A 101 -8.87 10.17 -8.46
N ALA A 102 -8.86 11.33 -7.80
CA ALA A 102 -9.22 11.47 -6.39
C ALA A 102 -10.57 10.80 -6.03
N GLY A 103 -10.60 10.12 -4.91
CA GLY A 103 -11.81 9.72 -4.20
C GLY A 103 -12.23 8.24 -4.29
N ASP A 104 -11.64 7.43 -5.15
CA ASP A 104 -12.08 6.03 -5.28
C ASP A 104 -10.90 5.04 -5.37
N THR A 105 -10.19 4.88 -4.27
CA THR A 105 -9.12 3.89 -4.19
C THR A 105 -9.26 2.98 -2.99
N SER A 106 -8.96 1.71 -3.19
CA SER A 106 -8.94 0.70 -2.13
C SER A 106 -7.91 1.01 -1.04
N PHE A 107 -6.80 1.63 -1.42
CA PHE A 107 -5.73 2.04 -0.51
C PHE A 107 -6.19 3.09 0.49
N ILE A 108 -6.88 4.13 0.02
CA ILE A 108 -7.39 5.21 0.89
C ILE A 108 -8.42 4.65 1.87
N ARG A 109 -9.33 3.81 1.38
CA ARG A 109 -10.31 3.16 2.25
C ARG A 109 -9.66 2.30 3.32
N LYS A 110 -8.58 1.58 2.97
CA LYS A 110 -7.81 0.80 3.95
C LYS A 110 -7.07 1.68 4.95
N LEU A 111 -6.50 2.80 4.50
CA LEU A 111 -5.87 3.77 5.39
C LEU A 111 -6.90 4.44 6.32
N GLU A 112 -8.03 4.85 5.80
CA GLU A 112 -9.12 5.43 6.60
C GLU A 112 -9.57 4.45 7.69
N ASN A 113 -9.86 3.21 7.32
CA ASN A 113 -10.23 2.16 8.27
C ASN A 113 -9.13 1.93 9.33
N ALA A 114 -7.86 1.85 8.92
CA ALA A 114 -6.75 1.69 9.84
C ALA A 114 -6.56 2.89 10.76
N MET A 115 -6.87 4.10 10.30
CA MET A 115 -6.83 5.31 11.13
C MET A 115 -8.00 5.38 12.11
N GLU A 116 -9.18 4.91 11.73
CA GLU A 116 -10.33 4.79 12.62
C GLU A 116 -10.05 3.80 13.75
N ASP A 117 -9.56 2.61 13.41
CA ASP A 117 -9.15 1.59 14.40
C ASP A 117 -8.09 2.14 15.35
N ASN A 118 -7.10 2.85 14.84
CA ASN A 118 -6.07 3.50 15.66
C ASN A 118 -6.63 4.66 16.51
N SER A 119 -7.65 5.36 16.06
CA SER A 119 -8.28 6.45 16.83
C SER A 119 -9.05 5.90 18.04
N GLU A 120 -9.72 4.78 17.89
CA GLU A 120 -10.36 4.07 18.99
C GLU A 120 -9.35 3.54 19.99
N LEU A 121 -8.25 2.95 19.49
CA LEU A 121 -7.15 2.49 20.33
C LEU A 121 -6.51 3.66 21.12
N LYS A 122 -6.27 4.79 20.47
CA LYS A 122 -5.74 6.00 21.12
C LYS A 122 -6.69 6.54 22.19
N ARG A 123 -8.00 6.56 21.93
CA ARG A 123 -9.01 6.96 22.93
C ARG A 123 -9.00 6.02 24.12
N SER A 124 -8.90 4.72 23.88
CA SER A 124 -8.81 3.69 24.93
C SER A 124 -7.53 3.85 25.77
N ILE A 125 -6.39 4.10 25.13
CA ILE A 125 -5.12 4.36 25.83
C ILE A 125 -5.19 5.65 26.63
N GLN A 126 -5.73 6.74 26.06
CA GLN A 126 -5.88 8.01 26.77
C GLN A 126 -6.81 7.92 28.00
N SER A 127 -7.89 7.17 27.89
CA SER A 127 -8.78 6.92 29.04
C SER A 127 -8.07 6.13 30.15
N ASN A 128 -7.28 5.13 29.79
CA ASN A 128 -6.50 4.35 30.73
C ASN A 128 -5.37 5.17 31.39
N VAL A 129 -4.67 6.00 30.62
CA VAL A 129 -3.63 6.91 31.14
C VAL A 129 -4.23 7.92 32.11
N ARG A 130 -5.40 8.51 31.83
CA ARG A 130 -6.11 9.41 32.76
C ARG A 130 -6.52 8.69 34.04
N ALA A 131 -7.04 7.48 33.93
CA ALA A 131 -7.40 6.68 35.10
C ALA A 131 -6.16 6.35 35.98
N THR A 132 -5.01 6.08 35.34
CA THR A 132 -3.76 5.82 36.06
C THR A 132 -3.19 7.08 36.72
N GLN A 133 -3.28 8.25 36.06
CA GLN A 133 -2.87 9.53 36.67
C GLN A 133 -3.71 9.91 37.87
N LEU A 134 -5.00 9.63 37.85
CA LEU A 134 -5.90 9.89 38.98
C LEU A 134 -5.62 9.00 40.21
N THR A 135 -4.94 7.86 40.02
CA THR A 135 -4.56 6.95 41.13
C THR A 135 -3.21 7.31 41.76
N PHE A 136 -2.41 8.17 41.16
CA PHE A 136 -1.10 8.62 41.66
C PHE A 136 -1.13 9.99 42.34
N ASP A 137 -2.23 10.71 42.31
CA ASP A 137 -2.49 11.93 43.05
C ASP A 137 -3.22 11.60 44.35
#